data_1daccbce2f074ab0eefcf7a22a53d0e4
#
_entry.id   1daccbce2f074ab0eefcf7a22a53d0e4
#
_cell.length_a   1.000
_cell.length_b   1.000
_cell.length_c   1.000
_cell.angle_alpha   90.00
_cell.angle_beta   90.00
_cell.angle_gamma   90.00
#
_symmetry.space_group_name_H-M   'P 1'
#
loop_
_entity.id
_entity.type
_entity.pdbx_description
1 polymer ?
#
loop_
_entity_poly.entity_id
_entity_poly.type
_entity_poly.pdbx_seq_one_letter_code
_entity_poly.pdbx_strand_id
1 'polypeptide(L)'
;MTRTNRLPIIRSISLAGVALALLAGATVAGAQSREDRWEFTLGANYQLGADLNFEGGSTVATDDDFGFLLTTGYNFSDKLETVFGFQYGGIGYDANVIQDDGDVTGISGDYDNWALSANVILNLMDGPLTPYVGAGLGWTWIDTNVPNGLPTTGCWWDPWYGYICYTDYPTKSTDALSYQATLGLRYDFDNDTTFMRLGYTSQWLDLDNSDGTPRFDVIGLEIGWMF
;
A
#
# COMPACT_ATOMS: atom_id res chain seq x y z
N MET A 1 -4.17 -30.86 27.45
CA MET A 1 -5.08 -30.51 26.35
C MET A 1 -4.22 -30.25 25.13
N THR A 2 -4.23 -31.18 24.19
CA THR A 2 -3.38 -31.21 23.00
C THR A 2 -3.99 -30.27 21.95
N ARG A 3 -3.34 -29.12 21.67
CA ARG A 3 -3.67 -28.25 20.55
C ARG A 3 -3.10 -28.88 19.26
N THR A 4 -3.98 -29.37 18.40
CA THR A 4 -3.64 -29.79 17.05
C THR A 4 -3.32 -28.54 16.19
N ASN A 5 -2.04 -28.36 15.89
CA ASN A 5 -1.58 -27.45 14.84
C ASN A 5 -2.20 -27.87 13.49
N ARG A 6 -3.16 -27.12 13.01
CA ARG A 6 -3.60 -27.21 11.60
C ARG A 6 -2.74 -26.22 10.82
N LEU A 7 -1.76 -26.74 10.10
CA LEU A 7 -1.06 -26.02 9.05
C LEU A 7 -2.10 -25.49 8.03
N PRO A 8 -2.10 -24.21 7.69
CA PRO A 8 -2.89 -23.70 6.60
C PRO A 8 -2.33 -24.31 5.30
N ILE A 9 -3.16 -25.08 4.61
CA ILE A 9 -2.88 -25.52 3.24
C ILE A 9 -2.99 -24.26 2.38
N ILE A 10 -1.85 -23.64 2.11
CA ILE A 10 -1.72 -22.61 1.08
C ILE A 10 -2.09 -23.29 -0.23
N ARG A 11 -3.32 -23.07 -0.68
CA ARG A 11 -3.71 -23.37 -2.06
C ARG A 11 -2.91 -22.39 -2.93
N SER A 12 -1.82 -22.90 -3.49
CA SER A 12 -1.11 -22.28 -4.60
C SER A 12 -2.08 -22.13 -5.77
N ILE A 13 -2.83 -21.04 -5.80
CA ILE A 13 -3.54 -20.60 -6.99
C ILE A 13 -2.42 -20.24 -7.95
N SER A 14 -2.23 -21.08 -8.97
CA SER A 14 -1.24 -20.85 -10.00
C SER A 14 -1.61 -19.59 -10.77
N LEU A 15 -1.07 -18.44 -10.34
CA LEU A 15 -1.11 -17.15 -11.03
C LEU A 15 -0.66 -17.26 -12.49
N ALA A 16 0.13 -18.26 -12.83
CA ALA A 16 0.56 -18.56 -14.20
C ALA A 16 -0.60 -18.90 -15.15
N GLY A 17 -1.71 -19.48 -14.67
CA GLY A 17 -2.85 -19.85 -15.51
C GLY A 17 -3.70 -18.64 -15.92
N VAL A 18 -3.79 -17.61 -15.09
CA VAL A 18 -4.57 -16.41 -15.38
C VAL A 18 -3.80 -15.49 -16.33
N ALA A 19 -2.48 -15.36 -16.16
CA ALA A 19 -1.63 -14.57 -17.03
C ALA A 19 -1.60 -15.10 -18.48
N LEU A 20 -1.64 -16.41 -18.67
CA LEU A 20 -1.61 -17.02 -20.01
C LEU A 20 -2.94 -16.87 -20.78
N ALA A 21 -4.07 -16.78 -20.07
CA ALA A 21 -5.38 -16.62 -20.70
C ALA A 21 -5.62 -15.16 -21.19
N LEU A 22 -5.00 -14.17 -20.57
CA LEU A 22 -5.08 -12.76 -20.96
C LEU A 22 -4.21 -12.43 -22.20
N LEU A 23 -3.14 -13.18 -22.44
CA LEU A 23 -2.25 -12.98 -23.60
C LEU A 23 -2.85 -13.49 -24.93
N ALA A 24 -3.86 -14.34 -24.89
CA ALA A 24 -4.44 -14.94 -26.11
C ALA A 24 -5.49 -14.07 -26.83
N GLY A 25 -5.91 -12.96 -26.23
CA GLY A 25 -6.97 -12.09 -26.76
C GLY A 25 -6.50 -10.75 -27.33
N ALA A 26 -5.20 -10.50 -27.41
CA ALA A 26 -4.66 -9.23 -27.95
C ALA A 26 -4.88 -9.17 -29.48
N THR A 27 -6.06 -8.72 -29.88
CA THR A 27 -6.26 -8.20 -31.25
C THR A 27 -5.35 -7.00 -31.41
N VAL A 28 -4.75 -6.86 -32.60
CA VAL A 28 -3.89 -5.74 -32.99
C VAL A 28 -4.77 -4.47 -33.09
N ALA A 29 -5.18 -3.93 -31.95
CA ALA A 29 -5.63 -2.55 -31.85
C ALA A 29 -4.39 -1.66 -32.01
N GLY A 30 -4.50 -0.59 -32.81
CA GLY A 30 -3.38 0.30 -33.06
C GLY A 30 -2.79 0.78 -31.73
N ALA A 31 -1.46 0.79 -31.66
CA ALA A 31 -0.77 1.30 -30.47
C ALA A 31 -1.16 2.77 -30.28
N GLN A 32 -1.74 3.05 -29.14
CA GLN A 32 -2.05 4.41 -28.70
C GLN A 32 -0.76 5.08 -28.24
N SER A 33 -0.44 6.27 -28.72
CA SER A 33 0.70 7.02 -28.20
C SER A 33 0.35 7.61 -26.83
N ARG A 34 1.20 7.33 -25.87
CA ARG A 34 1.15 7.87 -24.49
C ARG A 34 2.09 9.07 -24.35
N GLU A 35 3.00 9.26 -25.30
CA GLU A 35 4.03 10.29 -25.28
C GLU A 35 3.44 11.69 -25.06
N ASP A 36 4.10 12.47 -24.18
CA ASP A 36 3.72 13.84 -23.80
C ASP A 36 2.32 13.98 -23.19
N ARG A 37 1.82 12.93 -22.52
CA ARG A 37 0.49 12.93 -21.89
C ARG A 37 0.58 12.84 -20.37
N TRP A 38 -0.29 13.58 -19.71
CA TRP A 38 -0.55 13.45 -18.28
C TRP A 38 -1.54 12.33 -18.01
N GLU A 39 -1.39 11.72 -16.86
CA GLU A 39 -2.28 10.68 -16.38
C GLU A 39 -2.75 11.00 -14.96
N PHE A 40 -3.97 10.59 -14.67
CA PHE A 40 -4.52 10.58 -13.32
C PHE A 40 -5.20 9.26 -13.09
N THR A 41 -4.95 8.63 -11.93
CA THR A 41 -5.62 7.37 -11.56
C THR A 41 -6.25 7.44 -10.20
N LEU A 42 -7.29 6.63 -10.05
CA LEU A 42 -7.96 6.31 -8.81
C LEU A 42 -8.01 4.81 -8.67
N GLY A 43 -7.69 4.28 -7.50
CA GLY A 43 -7.63 2.84 -7.30
C GLY A 43 -7.87 2.40 -5.88
N ALA A 44 -7.99 1.09 -5.74
CA ALA A 44 -7.95 0.38 -4.48
C ALA A 44 -6.68 -0.47 -4.43
N ASN A 45 -6.13 -0.61 -3.24
CA ASN A 45 -5.04 -1.53 -2.97
C ASN A 45 -5.44 -2.53 -1.89
N TYR A 46 -4.81 -3.68 -1.93
CA TYR A 46 -4.90 -4.72 -0.91
C TYR A 46 -3.49 -4.97 -0.41
N GLN A 47 -3.23 -4.58 0.83
CA GLN A 47 -1.96 -4.80 1.50
C GLN A 47 -1.99 -6.16 2.16
N LEU A 48 -0.98 -6.97 1.92
CA LEU A 48 -0.79 -8.26 2.56
C LEU A 48 -0.15 -8.05 3.93
N GLY A 49 -0.61 -8.81 4.92
CA GLY A 49 -0.06 -8.80 6.26
C GLY A 49 1.42 -9.17 6.28
N ALA A 50 2.15 -8.59 7.21
CA ALA A 50 3.58 -8.79 7.39
C ALA A 50 3.94 -9.03 8.86
N ASP A 51 4.96 -9.87 9.07
CA ASP A 51 5.56 -10.08 10.39
C ASP A 51 6.78 -9.17 10.55
N LEU A 52 6.77 -8.32 11.56
CA LEU A 52 7.82 -7.38 11.90
C LEU A 52 8.54 -7.84 13.17
N ASN A 53 9.87 -7.82 13.12
CA ASN A 53 10.70 -8.12 14.28
C ASN A 53 11.47 -6.84 14.68
N PHE A 54 11.51 -6.56 15.96
CA PHE A 54 12.17 -5.39 16.52
C PHE A 54 13.32 -5.79 17.43
N GLU A 55 14.27 -4.88 17.58
CA GLU A 55 15.35 -5.03 18.55
C GLU A 55 14.76 -5.30 19.96
N GLY A 56 15.37 -6.25 20.69
CA GLY A 56 14.83 -6.69 21.98
C GLY A 56 13.82 -7.85 21.92
N GLY A 57 13.52 -8.36 20.71
CA GLY A 57 12.70 -9.57 20.50
C GLY A 57 11.18 -9.33 20.47
N SER A 58 10.74 -8.08 20.52
CA SER A 58 9.34 -7.74 20.29
C SER A 58 8.92 -8.01 18.83
N THR A 59 7.68 -8.44 18.65
CA THR A 59 7.14 -8.78 17.31
C THR A 59 5.80 -8.11 17.08
N VAL A 60 5.55 -7.72 15.83
CA VAL A 60 4.26 -7.19 15.38
C VAL A 60 3.83 -7.95 14.13
N ALA A 61 2.65 -8.56 14.15
CA ALA A 61 1.99 -9.12 12.99
C ALA A 61 0.91 -8.16 12.53
N THR A 62 0.93 -7.76 11.25
CA THR A 62 -0.11 -6.92 10.66
C THR A 62 -1.09 -7.78 9.88
N ASP A 63 -2.35 -7.39 9.87
CA ASP A 63 -3.40 -8.04 9.10
C ASP A 63 -3.38 -7.62 7.62
N ASP A 64 -4.06 -8.40 6.79
CA ASP A 64 -4.37 -8.01 5.42
C ASP A 64 -5.47 -6.94 5.44
N ASP A 65 -5.34 -5.87 4.67
CA ASP A 65 -6.38 -4.85 4.59
C ASP A 65 -6.44 -4.14 3.25
N PHE A 66 -7.57 -3.46 3.03
CA PHE A 66 -7.81 -2.64 1.86
C PHE A 66 -7.44 -1.19 2.12
N GLY A 67 -6.93 -0.55 1.08
CA GLY A 67 -6.63 0.86 1.08
C GLY A 67 -7.08 1.53 -0.22
N PHE A 68 -6.80 2.81 -0.26
CA PHE A 68 -7.11 3.70 -1.37
C PHE A 68 -5.80 4.19 -2.00
N LEU A 69 -5.81 4.32 -3.34
CA LEU A 69 -4.66 4.76 -4.12
C LEU A 69 -5.07 5.85 -5.10
N LEU A 70 -4.28 6.90 -5.16
CA LEU A 70 -4.45 8.04 -6.04
C LEU A 70 -3.11 8.36 -6.68
N THR A 71 -3.05 8.41 -8.02
CA THR A 71 -1.79 8.74 -8.67
C THR A 71 -1.95 9.79 -9.75
N THR A 72 -0.88 10.53 -10.01
CA THR A 72 -0.72 11.36 -11.19
C THR A 72 0.61 11.05 -11.84
N GLY A 73 0.62 10.96 -13.16
CA GLY A 73 1.81 10.59 -13.93
C GLY A 73 2.01 11.45 -15.16
N TYR A 74 3.23 11.44 -15.67
CA TYR A 74 3.59 12.05 -16.94
C TYR A 74 4.41 11.08 -17.77
N ASN A 75 3.96 10.85 -18.99
CA ASN A 75 4.61 9.99 -19.97
C ASN A 75 5.62 10.79 -20.79
N PHE A 76 6.91 10.55 -20.57
CA PHE A 76 7.99 11.14 -21.39
C PHE A 76 8.12 10.47 -22.76
N SER A 77 7.62 9.25 -22.87
CA SER A 77 7.54 8.48 -24.11
C SER A 77 6.48 7.39 -23.93
N ASP A 78 6.18 6.63 -24.97
CA ASP A 78 5.28 5.47 -24.87
C ASP A 78 5.73 4.43 -23.83
N LYS A 79 7.03 4.43 -23.50
CA LYS A 79 7.63 3.45 -22.57
C LYS A 79 8.00 3.99 -21.21
N LEU A 80 8.32 5.27 -21.10
CA LEU A 80 8.85 5.85 -19.86
C LEU A 80 7.87 6.83 -19.25
N GLU A 81 7.49 6.56 -18.00
CA GLU A 81 6.54 7.35 -17.24
C GLU A 81 7.10 7.63 -15.84
N THR A 82 6.82 8.81 -15.31
CA THR A 82 7.00 9.14 -13.88
C THR A 82 5.65 9.26 -13.22
N VAL A 83 5.46 8.59 -12.08
CA VAL A 83 4.21 8.54 -11.33
C VAL A 83 4.42 9.03 -9.91
N PHE A 84 3.61 9.98 -9.48
CA PHE A 84 3.49 10.41 -8.09
C PHE A 84 2.23 9.79 -7.50
N GLY A 85 2.36 9.12 -6.37
CA GLY A 85 1.28 8.39 -5.72
C GLY A 85 1.00 8.88 -4.32
N PHE A 86 -0.26 8.85 -3.95
CA PHE A 86 -0.76 8.95 -2.58
C PHE A 86 -1.51 7.66 -2.26
N GLN A 87 -1.17 7.05 -1.14
CA GLN A 87 -1.81 5.84 -0.63
C GLN A 87 -2.31 6.11 0.78
N TYR A 88 -3.48 5.55 1.11
CA TYR A 88 -4.04 5.55 2.46
C TYR A 88 -4.64 4.18 2.76
N GLY A 89 -4.47 3.71 4.00
CA GLY A 89 -5.08 2.48 4.50
C GLY A 89 -5.10 2.45 6.02
N GLY A 90 -6.04 1.71 6.59
CA GLY A 90 -6.07 1.37 8.01
C GLY A 90 -5.81 -0.13 8.14
N ILE A 91 -4.94 -0.55 9.05
CA ILE A 91 -4.47 -1.93 9.14
C ILE A 91 -4.51 -2.38 10.60
N GLY A 92 -5.14 -3.54 10.85
CA GLY A 92 -5.09 -4.20 12.14
C GLY A 92 -3.70 -4.77 12.45
N TYR A 93 -3.33 -4.82 13.73
CA TYR A 93 -2.10 -5.45 14.16
C TYR A 93 -2.22 -6.15 15.50
N ASP A 94 -1.41 -7.21 15.67
CA ASP A 94 -1.16 -7.89 16.94
C ASP A 94 0.33 -7.79 17.29
N ALA A 95 0.64 -7.17 18.43
CA ALA A 95 2.01 -6.97 18.90
C ALA A 95 2.29 -7.77 20.17
N ASN A 96 3.46 -8.39 20.25
CA ASN A 96 4.01 -8.96 21.47
C ASN A 96 5.22 -8.12 21.87
N VAL A 97 5.07 -7.33 22.93
CA VAL A 97 6.10 -6.43 23.45
C VAL A 97 6.80 -7.09 24.63
N ILE A 98 8.12 -7.24 24.52
CA ILE A 98 8.96 -7.70 25.63
C ILE A 98 9.36 -6.47 26.43
N GLN A 99 9.00 -6.47 27.73
CA GLN A 99 9.38 -5.41 28.66
C GLN A 99 10.78 -5.64 29.24
N ASP A 100 11.36 -4.59 29.83
CA ASP A 100 12.72 -4.64 30.40
C ASP A 100 12.88 -5.69 31.53
N ASP A 101 11.79 -6.08 32.20
CA ASP A 101 11.73 -7.14 33.21
C ASP A 101 11.58 -8.55 32.62
N GLY A 102 11.43 -8.67 31.30
CA GLY A 102 11.26 -9.92 30.57
C GLY A 102 9.81 -10.37 30.44
N ASP A 103 8.86 -9.63 30.99
CA ASP A 103 7.45 -9.92 30.81
C ASP A 103 6.99 -9.61 29.37
N VAL A 104 6.11 -10.47 28.84
CA VAL A 104 5.55 -10.31 27.47
C VAL A 104 4.13 -9.79 27.59
N THR A 105 3.89 -8.63 27.00
CA THR A 105 2.56 -8.01 26.91
C THR A 105 2.05 -8.07 25.48
N GLY A 106 0.87 -8.69 25.27
CA GLY A 106 0.16 -8.66 23.98
C GLY A 106 -0.66 -7.37 23.86
N ILE A 107 -0.53 -6.69 22.75
CA ILE A 107 -1.28 -5.47 22.40
C ILE A 107 -1.85 -5.70 21.01
N SER A 108 -3.17 -5.49 20.86
CA SER A 108 -3.83 -5.49 19.56
C SER A 108 -4.44 -4.11 19.30
N GLY A 109 -4.46 -3.70 18.07
CA GLY A 109 -5.02 -2.42 17.69
C GLY A 109 -5.06 -2.23 16.18
N ASP A 110 -5.38 -1.01 15.78
CA ASP A 110 -5.38 -0.58 14.39
C ASP A 110 -4.40 0.58 14.24
N TYR A 111 -3.81 0.73 13.06
CA TYR A 111 -3.04 1.90 12.69
C TYR A 111 -3.48 2.43 11.34
N ASP A 112 -3.48 3.74 11.20
CA ASP A 112 -3.65 4.40 9.92
C ASP A 112 -2.28 4.63 9.28
N ASN A 113 -2.16 4.31 8.00
CA ASN A 113 -0.99 4.64 7.23
C ASN A 113 -1.35 5.50 6.02
N TRP A 114 -0.51 6.45 5.71
CA TRP A 114 -0.55 7.19 4.47
C TRP A 114 0.86 7.41 3.94
N ALA A 115 0.98 7.34 2.63
CA ALA A 115 2.27 7.43 1.97
C ALA A 115 2.21 8.31 0.73
N LEU A 116 3.30 9.05 0.52
CA LEU A 116 3.59 9.72 -0.74
C LEU A 116 4.73 9.00 -1.42
N SER A 117 4.62 8.81 -2.73
CA SER A 117 5.67 8.13 -3.50
C SER A 117 5.94 8.80 -4.84
N ALA A 118 7.17 8.63 -5.32
CA ALA A 118 7.59 9.01 -6.66
C ALA A 118 8.24 7.79 -7.32
N ASN A 119 7.71 7.39 -8.47
CA ASN A 119 8.07 6.16 -9.17
C ASN A 119 8.44 6.45 -10.61
N VAL A 120 9.36 5.67 -11.14
CA VAL A 120 9.63 5.57 -12.58
C VAL A 120 9.09 4.24 -13.06
N ILE A 121 8.24 4.29 -14.06
CA ILE A 121 7.59 3.13 -14.69
C ILE A 121 8.16 2.94 -16.08
N LEU A 122 8.51 1.70 -16.41
CA LEU A 122 8.92 1.28 -17.73
C LEU A 122 7.87 0.31 -18.30
N ASN A 123 7.14 0.79 -19.30
CA ASN A 123 6.22 -0.01 -20.12
C ASN A 123 7.04 -0.86 -21.09
N LEU A 124 6.90 -2.17 -21.03
CA LEU A 124 7.77 -3.11 -21.75
C LEU A 124 7.37 -3.32 -23.21
N MET A 125 6.13 -2.97 -23.56
CA MET A 125 5.56 -3.18 -24.89
C MET A 125 4.77 -1.96 -25.34
N ASP A 126 4.62 -1.82 -26.65
CA ASP A 126 3.73 -0.86 -27.25
C ASP A 126 2.44 -1.61 -27.63
N GLY A 127 1.29 -1.20 -27.11
CA GLY A 127 0.01 -1.83 -27.37
C GLY A 127 -0.99 -1.67 -26.25
N PRO A 128 -2.26 -2.10 -26.46
CA PRO A 128 -3.32 -1.88 -25.49
C PRO A 128 -3.08 -2.69 -24.19
N LEU A 129 -2.52 -3.88 -24.26
CA LEU A 129 -2.12 -4.66 -23.09
C LEU A 129 -0.61 -4.62 -22.95
N THR A 130 -0.15 -3.94 -21.92
CA THR A 130 1.27 -3.65 -21.71
C THR A 130 1.72 -4.10 -20.34
N PRO A 131 2.64 -5.07 -20.25
CA PRO A 131 3.36 -5.33 -19.00
C PRO A 131 4.25 -4.13 -18.64
N TYR A 132 4.35 -3.83 -17.35
CA TYR A 132 5.25 -2.78 -16.88
C TYR A 132 6.02 -3.21 -15.65
N VAL A 133 7.14 -2.55 -15.43
CA VAL A 133 7.94 -2.64 -14.21
C VAL A 133 8.24 -1.22 -13.73
N GLY A 134 8.41 -1.07 -12.44
CA GLY A 134 8.72 0.24 -11.87
C GLY A 134 9.54 0.14 -10.60
N ALA A 135 10.16 1.25 -10.26
CA ALA A 135 10.82 1.43 -8.99
C ALA A 135 10.66 2.87 -8.51
N GLY A 136 10.68 3.07 -7.21
CA GLY A 136 10.49 4.39 -6.65
C GLY A 136 10.87 4.51 -5.19
N LEU A 137 10.74 5.74 -4.72
CA LEU A 137 10.95 6.14 -3.33
C LEU A 137 9.66 6.76 -2.80
N GLY A 138 9.46 6.64 -1.50
CA GLY A 138 8.30 7.23 -0.84
C GLY A 138 8.61 7.63 0.59
N TRP A 139 7.65 8.30 1.18
CA TRP A 139 7.63 8.61 2.59
C TRP A 139 6.31 8.16 3.17
N THR A 140 6.37 7.34 4.21
CA THR A 140 5.21 6.72 4.83
C THR A 140 5.07 7.25 6.25
N TRP A 141 3.88 7.68 6.62
CA TRP A 141 3.49 8.06 7.98
C TRP A 141 2.54 7.00 8.53
N ILE A 142 2.81 6.59 9.74
CA ILE A 142 2.06 5.56 10.46
C ILE A 142 1.58 6.18 11.77
N ASP A 143 0.27 6.21 11.96
CA ASP A 143 -0.35 6.68 13.20
C ASP A 143 -1.02 5.51 13.90
N THR A 144 -0.50 5.17 15.07
CA THR A 144 -1.00 4.04 15.85
C THR A 144 -2.01 4.51 16.89
N ASN A 145 -2.91 3.64 17.32
CA ASN A 145 -3.82 3.90 18.41
C ASN A 145 -3.19 3.71 19.81
N VAL A 146 -1.87 3.52 19.88
CA VAL A 146 -1.15 3.36 21.16
C VAL A 146 -1.05 4.71 21.87
N PRO A 147 -1.62 4.88 23.06
CA PRO A 147 -1.54 6.13 23.81
C PRO A 147 -0.09 6.52 24.13
N ASN A 148 0.27 7.76 23.83
CA ASN A 148 1.60 8.34 24.09
C ASN A 148 1.48 9.59 24.97
N GLY A 149 0.94 9.43 26.18
CA GLY A 149 0.82 10.52 27.15
C GLY A 149 -0.50 10.52 27.92
N LEU A 150 -0.68 11.58 28.72
CA LEU A 150 -1.90 11.78 29.49
C LEU A 150 -3.02 12.29 28.57
N PRO A 151 -4.28 11.87 28.83
CA PRO A 151 -5.41 12.37 28.07
C PRO A 151 -5.57 13.88 28.22
N THR A 152 -5.88 14.54 27.12
CA THR A 152 -6.24 15.97 27.09
C THR A 152 -7.74 16.10 26.87
N THR A 153 -8.37 17.03 27.60
CA THR A 153 -9.81 17.31 27.41
C THR A 153 -9.96 18.64 26.65
N GLY A 154 -10.51 18.56 25.46
CA GLY A 154 -10.92 19.72 24.67
C GLY A 154 -12.42 19.94 24.78
N CYS A 155 -12.86 21.20 24.91
CA CYS A 155 -14.27 21.53 24.90
C CYS A 155 -14.50 22.65 23.87
N TRP A 156 -15.58 22.53 23.06
CA TRP A 156 -16.03 23.62 22.19
C TRP A 156 -17.54 23.82 22.30
N TRP A 157 -17.99 24.99 21.86
CA TRP A 157 -19.40 25.29 21.74
C TRP A 157 -19.92 24.83 20.37
N ASP A 158 -20.90 23.93 20.39
CA ASP A 158 -21.62 23.52 19.19
C ASP A 158 -22.99 24.22 19.16
N PRO A 159 -23.41 24.84 18.05
CA PRO A 159 -24.68 25.57 17.95
C PRO A 159 -25.92 24.71 18.16
N TRP A 160 -25.84 23.39 17.95
CA TRP A 160 -26.95 22.45 18.04
C TRP A 160 -26.95 21.66 19.34
N TYR A 161 -25.77 21.32 19.86
CA TYR A 161 -25.60 20.43 21.01
C TYR A 161 -25.08 21.16 22.28
N GLY A 162 -24.75 22.44 22.18
CA GLY A 162 -24.20 23.21 23.27
C GLY A 162 -22.72 22.94 23.52
N TYR A 163 -22.28 22.97 24.78
CA TYR A 163 -20.88 22.70 25.15
C TYR A 163 -20.60 21.21 25.06
N ILE A 164 -19.74 20.81 24.10
CA ILE A 164 -19.30 19.44 23.92
C ILE A 164 -17.85 19.33 24.39
N CYS A 165 -17.57 18.39 25.27
CA CYS A 165 -16.22 18.06 25.70
C CYS A 165 -15.85 16.67 25.19
N TYR A 166 -14.66 16.52 24.62
CA TYR A 166 -14.08 15.25 24.25
C TYR A 166 -12.75 15.07 24.95
N THR A 167 -12.44 13.83 25.25
CA THR A 167 -11.13 13.45 25.78
C THR A 167 -10.35 12.83 24.65
N ASP A 168 -9.20 13.40 24.34
CA ASP A 168 -8.28 12.95 23.32
C ASP A 168 -7.03 12.37 23.97
N TYR A 169 -6.55 11.26 23.42
CA TYR A 169 -5.31 10.61 23.82
C TYR A 169 -4.29 10.86 22.72
N PRO A 170 -3.17 11.55 23.01
CA PRO A 170 -2.11 11.64 22.02
C PRO A 170 -1.64 10.21 21.71
N THR A 171 -1.60 9.87 20.42
CA THR A 171 -1.16 8.57 19.92
C THR A 171 0.30 8.61 19.49
N LYS A 172 0.94 7.47 19.44
CA LYS A 172 2.30 7.32 18.95
C LYS A 172 2.27 7.26 17.44
N SER A 173 2.92 8.22 16.78
CA SER A 173 3.13 8.23 15.34
C SER A 173 4.60 8.01 15.00
N THR A 174 4.86 7.42 13.86
CA THR A 174 6.21 7.28 13.28
C THR A 174 6.15 7.52 11.78
N ASP A 175 7.27 7.86 11.21
CA ASP A 175 7.42 8.04 9.78
C ASP A 175 8.69 7.36 9.28
N ALA A 176 8.69 6.94 8.02
CA ALA A 176 9.79 6.20 7.44
C ALA A 176 9.98 6.52 5.96
N LEU A 177 11.24 6.55 5.53
CA LEU A 177 11.57 6.47 4.13
C LEU A 177 11.20 5.08 3.60
N SER A 178 10.56 5.03 2.44
CA SER A 178 10.25 3.78 1.77
C SER A 178 10.86 3.74 0.38
N TYR A 179 11.22 2.54 -0.07
CA TYR A 179 11.57 2.26 -1.45
C TYR A 179 10.75 1.10 -1.94
N GLN A 180 10.40 1.13 -3.21
CA GLN A 180 9.46 0.17 -3.74
C GLN A 180 9.84 -0.29 -5.14
N ALA A 181 9.43 -1.54 -5.44
CA ALA A 181 9.51 -2.11 -6.76
C ALA A 181 8.14 -2.65 -7.16
N THR A 182 7.71 -2.32 -8.36
CA THR A 182 6.39 -2.68 -8.89
C THR A 182 6.51 -3.45 -10.17
N LEU A 183 5.62 -4.41 -10.36
CA LEU A 183 5.39 -5.07 -11.63
C LEU A 183 3.89 -5.18 -11.87
N GLY A 184 3.47 -5.11 -13.14
CA GLY A 184 2.03 -5.15 -13.39
C GLY A 184 1.66 -5.23 -14.86
N LEU A 185 0.37 -5.09 -15.08
CA LEU A 185 -0.26 -5.04 -16.39
C LEU A 185 -1.09 -3.77 -16.51
N ARG A 186 -0.94 -3.10 -17.63
CA ARG A 186 -1.73 -1.95 -18.04
C ARG A 186 -2.59 -2.36 -19.23
N TYR A 187 -3.83 -1.93 -19.24
CA TYR A 187 -4.74 -2.08 -20.36
C TYR A 187 -5.31 -0.73 -20.78
N ASP A 188 -4.97 -0.25 -21.96
CA ASP A 188 -5.51 0.97 -22.55
C ASP A 188 -6.78 0.63 -23.32
N PHE A 189 -7.88 1.33 -23.03
CA PHE A 189 -9.16 1.14 -23.74
C PHE A 189 -9.16 1.88 -25.08
N ASP A 190 -9.99 1.43 -26.01
CA ASP A 190 -10.07 1.97 -27.38
C ASP A 190 -10.52 3.45 -27.47
N ASN A 191 -10.82 4.09 -26.36
CA ASN A 191 -11.29 5.48 -26.30
C ASN A 191 -10.17 6.53 -26.21
N ASP A 192 -8.91 6.13 -26.32
CA ASP A 192 -7.70 6.97 -26.30
C ASP A 192 -7.48 7.78 -25.00
N THR A 193 -8.32 7.61 -24.00
CA THR A 193 -8.26 8.44 -22.79
C THR A 193 -8.30 7.64 -21.50
N THR A 194 -8.82 6.43 -21.50
CA THR A 194 -9.02 5.63 -20.30
C THR A 194 -8.13 4.40 -20.31
N PHE A 195 -7.59 4.05 -19.17
CA PHE A 195 -6.83 2.81 -18.98
C PHE A 195 -7.09 2.20 -17.61
N MET A 196 -6.66 0.97 -17.44
CA MET A 196 -6.69 0.25 -16.18
C MET A 196 -5.30 -0.33 -15.89
N ARG A 197 -4.89 -0.33 -14.63
CA ARG A 197 -3.64 -0.96 -14.16
C ARG A 197 -3.95 -1.98 -13.09
N LEU A 198 -3.29 -3.12 -13.17
CA LEU A 198 -3.18 -4.11 -12.11
C LEU A 198 -1.71 -4.24 -11.76
N GLY A 199 -1.34 -3.96 -10.52
CA GLY A 199 0.04 -3.97 -10.07
C GLY A 199 0.26 -4.80 -8.82
N TYR A 200 1.46 -5.34 -8.69
CA TYR A 200 2.00 -5.90 -7.47
C TYR A 200 3.23 -5.09 -7.10
N THR A 201 3.23 -4.54 -5.90
CA THR A 201 4.29 -3.69 -5.37
C THR A 201 4.86 -4.30 -4.11
N SER A 202 6.18 -4.49 -4.07
CA SER A 202 6.90 -4.73 -2.83
C SER A 202 7.47 -3.41 -2.33
N GLN A 203 7.12 -3.06 -1.11
CA GLN A 203 7.55 -1.84 -0.43
C GLN A 203 8.38 -2.20 0.79
N TRP A 204 9.54 -1.59 0.91
CA TRP A 204 10.45 -1.71 2.06
C TRP A 204 10.48 -0.40 2.82
N LEU A 205 10.28 -0.47 4.14
CA LEU A 205 10.29 0.69 5.02
C LEU A 205 11.56 0.71 5.86
N ASP A 206 12.22 1.85 5.91
CA ASP A 206 13.38 2.08 6.79
C ASP A 206 12.88 2.60 8.13
N LEU A 207 12.49 1.67 9.00
CA LEU A 207 11.96 1.98 10.33
C LEU A 207 13.06 1.95 11.36
N ASP A 208 13.09 2.97 12.22
CA ASP A 208 14.00 3.01 13.37
C ASP A 208 13.71 1.83 14.34
N ASN A 209 14.76 1.19 14.84
CA ASN A 209 14.71 0.07 15.78
C ASN A 209 14.08 -1.23 15.25
N SER A 210 13.93 -1.39 13.94
CA SER A 210 13.53 -2.67 13.36
C SER A 210 14.76 -3.57 13.10
N ASP A 211 14.60 -4.89 13.29
CA ASP A 211 15.57 -5.87 12.85
C ASP A 211 15.51 -6.05 11.32
N GLY A 212 16.23 -5.20 10.60
CA GLY A 212 16.22 -5.15 9.14
C GLY A 212 15.19 -4.18 8.56
N THR A 213 14.92 -4.33 7.26
CA THR A 213 14.00 -3.47 6.53
C THR A 213 12.69 -4.23 6.29
N PRO A 214 11.61 -3.92 7.02
CA PRO A 214 10.32 -4.57 6.85
C PRO A 214 9.82 -4.44 5.40
N ARG A 215 9.22 -5.52 4.90
CA ARG A 215 8.65 -5.59 3.57
C ARG A 215 7.15 -5.76 3.63
N PHE A 216 6.45 -4.92 2.91
CA PHE A 216 5.02 -5.01 2.69
C PHE A 216 4.74 -5.28 1.22
N ASP A 217 3.85 -6.20 0.95
CA ASP A 217 3.44 -6.56 -0.40
C ASP A 217 2.02 -6.05 -0.64
N VAL A 218 1.83 -5.35 -1.76
CA VAL A 218 0.58 -4.64 -2.07
C VAL A 218 0.11 -5.03 -3.47
N ILE A 219 -1.16 -5.38 -3.60
CA ILE A 219 -1.83 -5.58 -4.89
C ILE A 219 -2.72 -4.37 -5.15
N GLY A 220 -2.48 -3.65 -6.25
CA GLY A 220 -3.25 -2.45 -6.63
C GLY A 220 -4.05 -2.68 -7.89
N LEU A 221 -5.28 -2.15 -7.90
CA LEU A 221 -6.13 -2.04 -9.09
C LEU A 221 -6.53 -0.58 -9.26
N GLU A 222 -6.20 -0.02 -10.42
CA GLU A 222 -6.41 1.38 -10.73
C GLU A 222 -7.20 1.54 -12.03
N ILE A 223 -8.03 2.56 -12.09
CA ILE A 223 -8.60 3.10 -13.33
C ILE A 223 -8.05 4.51 -13.53
N GLY A 224 -7.65 4.85 -14.75
CA GLY A 224 -7.00 6.10 -15.06
C GLY A 224 -7.48 6.76 -16.32
N TRP A 225 -7.16 8.04 -16.40
CA TRP A 225 -7.46 8.90 -17.54
C TRP A 225 -6.18 9.59 -18.00
N MET A 226 -6.00 9.63 -19.34
CA MET A 226 -4.94 10.36 -20.02
C MET A 226 -5.48 11.65 -20.64
N PHE A 227 -4.71 12.72 -20.61
CA PHE A 227 -5.07 14.02 -21.20
C PHE A 227 -3.85 14.84 -21.62
#